data_39430b128ebd5b73c50c570243ba110e
#
_entry.id   39430b128ebd5b73c50c570243ba110e
#
_cell.length_a   1.000
_cell.length_b   1.000
_cell.length_c   1.000
_cell.angle_alpha   90.00
_cell.angle_beta   90.00
_cell.angle_gamma   90.00
#
_symmetry.space_group_name_H-M   'P 1'
#
loop_
_entity.id
_entity.type
_entity.pdbx_description
1 polymer ?
#
loop_
_entity_poly.entity_id
_entity_poly.type
_entity_poly.pdbx_seq_one_letter_code
_entity_poly.pdbx_strand_id
1 'polypeptide(L)'
;LYAISRILFSQSMDGFLWTGFRAVNRRGIPILSFLAMAALSLAMWALQFIGPNVYNYLISANSLGGFMEWLGIAIAHFRFRRGFLRQGHTLDELDYHAGLFPFGPIFAFVLCVIVIAGQNVDAFIKLDWSNILITYMSVPLFIFFYFYYKLRHHTHLVPLDRMKLK
;
A
#
# COMPACT_ATOMS: atom_id res chain seq x y z
N LEU A 1 9.28 12.51 7.73
CA LEU A 1 10.42 12.38 6.80
C LEU A 1 11.32 11.19 7.15
N TYR A 2 11.72 10.99 8.43
CA TYR A 2 12.63 9.90 8.83
C TYR A 2 12.13 8.51 8.42
N ALA A 3 10.92 8.12 8.83
CA ALA A 3 10.37 6.80 8.51
C ALA A 3 10.26 6.57 7.00
N ILE A 4 9.75 7.55 6.27
CA ILE A 4 9.51 7.43 4.83
C ILE A 4 10.83 7.34 4.04
N SER A 5 11.86 8.10 4.43
CA SER A 5 13.17 8.00 3.79
C SER A 5 13.82 6.61 3.97
N ARG A 6 13.59 5.96 5.12
CA ARG A 6 14.02 4.59 5.35
C ARG A 6 13.21 3.56 4.59
N ILE A 7 11.91 3.77 4.39
CA ILE A 7 11.07 2.94 3.52
C ILE A 7 11.60 3.01 2.08
N LEU A 8 11.87 4.20 1.54
CA LEU A 8 12.47 4.34 0.20
C LEU A 8 13.81 3.61 0.07
N PHE A 9 14.66 3.73 1.09
CA PHE A 9 15.93 3.01 1.14
C PHE A 9 15.71 1.49 1.11
N SER A 10 14.83 0.94 1.96
CA SER A 10 14.50 -0.49 2.01
C SER A 10 13.94 -0.98 0.69
N GLN A 11 12.96 -0.31 0.13
CA GLN A 11 12.36 -0.65 -1.17
C GLN A 11 13.38 -0.65 -2.31
N SER A 12 14.37 0.26 -2.23
CA SER A 12 15.48 0.27 -3.19
C SER A 12 16.42 -0.92 -2.97
N MET A 13 16.69 -1.32 -1.73
CA MET A 13 17.48 -2.52 -1.43
C MET A 13 16.83 -3.78 -1.97
N ASP A 14 15.50 -3.88 -1.89
CA ASP A 14 14.70 -4.99 -2.42
C ASP A 14 14.56 -4.96 -3.97
N GLY A 15 15.08 -3.91 -4.63
CA GLY A 15 15.07 -3.79 -6.08
C GLY A 15 13.78 -3.23 -6.68
N PHE A 16 12.84 -2.75 -5.87
CA PHE A 16 11.58 -2.16 -6.33
C PHE A 16 11.72 -0.71 -6.78
N LEU A 17 12.72 0.00 -6.25
CA LEU A 17 12.97 1.41 -6.58
C LEU A 17 14.37 1.62 -7.15
N TRP A 18 14.59 2.84 -7.67
CA TRP A 18 15.86 3.24 -8.24
C TRP A 18 17.03 3.05 -7.27
N THR A 19 18.11 2.45 -7.79
CA THR A 19 19.29 2.06 -7.01
C THR A 19 20.01 3.25 -6.35
N GLY A 20 19.83 4.47 -6.83
CA GLY A 20 20.39 5.67 -6.22
C GLY A 20 19.94 5.89 -4.77
N PHE A 21 18.75 5.43 -4.41
CA PHE A 21 18.25 5.53 -3.02
C PHE A 21 18.96 4.62 -2.02
N ARG A 22 19.81 3.67 -2.49
CA ARG A 22 20.66 2.83 -1.62
C ARG A 22 21.87 3.57 -1.06
N ALA A 23 22.22 4.74 -1.65
CA ALA A 23 23.38 5.48 -1.22
C ALA A 23 23.19 6.05 0.18
N VAL A 24 24.07 5.64 1.09
CA VAL A 24 24.12 6.16 2.45
C VAL A 24 25.41 6.94 2.67
N ASN A 25 25.36 7.96 3.52
CA ASN A 25 26.55 8.69 3.92
C ASN A 25 27.40 7.89 4.92
N ARG A 26 28.57 8.44 5.36
CA ARG A 26 29.44 7.83 6.36
C ARG A 26 28.76 7.56 7.71
N ARG A 27 27.62 8.18 7.99
CA ARG A 27 26.81 8.01 9.21
C ARG A 27 25.64 7.03 9.02
N GLY A 28 25.55 6.34 7.87
CA GLY A 28 24.46 5.40 7.58
C GLY A 28 23.10 6.05 7.25
N ILE A 29 23.10 7.35 6.90
CA ILE A 29 21.87 8.08 6.59
C ILE A 29 21.66 8.06 5.07
N PRO A 30 20.48 7.65 4.56
CA PRO A 30 20.16 7.68 3.13
C PRO A 30 19.78 9.10 2.70
N ILE A 31 20.80 9.93 2.42
CA ILE A 31 20.62 11.37 2.14
C ILE A 31 19.76 11.57 0.91
N LEU A 32 19.96 10.82 -0.17
CA LEU A 32 19.20 11.01 -1.41
C LEU A 32 17.71 10.68 -1.20
N SER A 33 17.41 9.61 -0.47
CA SER A 33 16.03 9.27 -0.08
C SER A 33 15.40 10.36 0.79
N PHE A 34 16.18 10.93 1.72
CA PHE A 34 15.72 12.02 2.57
C PHE A 34 15.44 13.29 1.77
N LEU A 35 16.34 13.69 0.88
CA LEU A 35 16.19 14.88 0.03
C LEU A 35 15.01 14.73 -0.95
N ALA A 36 14.84 13.56 -1.54
CA ALA A 36 13.70 13.29 -2.41
C ALA A 36 12.36 13.46 -1.69
N MET A 37 12.26 12.93 -0.45
CA MET A 37 11.05 13.09 0.35
C MET A 37 10.85 14.52 0.86
N ALA A 38 11.93 15.23 1.20
CA ALA A 38 11.85 16.63 1.56
C ALA A 38 11.38 17.50 0.39
N ALA A 39 11.92 17.27 -0.80
CA ALA A 39 11.50 17.97 -2.02
C ALA A 39 10.01 17.68 -2.35
N LEU A 40 9.59 16.43 -2.24
CA LEU A 40 8.19 16.06 -2.44
C LEU A 40 7.27 16.73 -1.41
N SER A 41 7.67 16.75 -0.15
CA SER A 41 6.89 17.42 0.92
C SER A 41 6.77 18.92 0.69
N LEU A 42 7.85 19.58 0.22
CA LEU A 42 7.83 20.99 -0.14
C LEU A 42 6.95 21.26 -1.35
N ALA A 43 6.99 20.38 -2.37
CA ALA A 43 6.13 20.49 -3.54
C ALA A 43 4.65 20.35 -3.14
N MET A 44 4.32 19.37 -2.30
CA MET A 44 2.95 19.19 -1.78
C MET A 44 2.50 20.40 -0.95
N TRP A 45 3.39 20.96 -0.14
CA TRP A 45 3.09 22.18 0.60
C TRP A 45 2.87 23.39 -0.32
N ALA A 46 3.66 23.53 -1.39
CA ALA A 46 3.50 24.60 -2.37
C ALA A 46 2.18 24.50 -3.16
N LEU A 47 1.64 23.30 -3.37
CA LEU A 47 0.36 23.11 -4.06
C LEU A 47 -0.82 23.79 -3.36
N GLN A 48 -0.76 24.00 -2.04
CA GLN A 48 -1.82 24.73 -1.32
C GLN A 48 -2.01 26.18 -1.79
N PHE A 49 -0.96 26.80 -2.38
CA PHE A 49 -1.06 28.16 -2.93
C PHE A 49 -1.80 28.25 -4.26
N ILE A 50 -2.03 27.10 -4.93
CA ILE A 50 -2.76 27.03 -6.20
C ILE A 50 -4.26 27.18 -5.96
N GLY A 51 -4.78 26.65 -4.84
CA GLY A 51 -6.18 26.79 -4.49
C GLY A 51 -6.53 26.17 -3.14
N PRO A 52 -7.53 26.71 -2.43
CA PRO A 52 -7.87 26.30 -1.06
C PRO A 52 -8.34 24.85 -0.93
N ASN A 53 -8.83 24.27 -2.02
CA ASN A 53 -9.37 22.91 -2.03
C ASN A 53 -8.30 21.83 -2.31
N VAL A 54 -7.14 22.21 -2.85
CA VAL A 54 -6.10 21.26 -3.25
C VAL A 54 -5.62 20.41 -2.07
N TYR A 55 -5.47 21.03 -0.92
CA TYR A 55 -5.07 20.31 0.30
C TYR A 55 -6.09 19.24 0.71
N ASN A 56 -7.39 19.58 0.67
CA ASN A 56 -8.46 18.63 0.99
C ASN A 56 -8.50 17.47 0.00
N TYR A 57 -8.27 17.75 -1.28
CA TYR A 57 -8.19 16.72 -2.32
C TYR A 57 -7.03 15.75 -2.11
N LEU A 58 -5.85 16.28 -1.74
CA LEU A 58 -4.68 15.45 -1.42
C LEU A 58 -4.91 14.56 -0.20
N ILE A 59 -5.54 15.09 0.86
CA ILE A 59 -5.91 14.29 2.04
C ILE A 59 -6.88 13.18 1.66
N SER A 60 -7.94 13.50 0.92
CA SER A 60 -8.94 12.53 0.49
C SER A 60 -8.33 11.40 -0.36
N ALA A 61 -7.46 11.75 -1.30
CA ALA A 61 -6.75 10.78 -2.12
C ALA A 61 -5.81 9.89 -1.31
N ASN A 62 -5.14 10.45 -0.29
CA ASN A 62 -4.20 9.69 0.56
C ASN A 62 -4.91 8.74 1.51
N SER A 63 -6.08 9.08 2.04
CA SER A 63 -6.81 8.23 2.99
C SER A 63 -7.19 6.88 2.40
N LEU A 64 -7.64 6.84 1.15
CA LEU A 64 -7.94 5.59 0.43
C LEU A 64 -6.70 4.72 0.18
N GLY A 65 -5.55 5.34 -0.06
CA GLY A 65 -4.27 4.61 -0.22
C GLY A 65 -3.96 3.71 0.98
N GLY A 66 -4.17 4.22 2.20
CA GLY A 66 -3.98 3.44 3.43
C GLY A 66 -4.91 2.23 3.51
N PHE A 67 -6.19 2.37 3.16
CA PHE A 67 -7.12 1.22 3.14
C PHE A 67 -6.78 0.19 2.08
N MET A 68 -6.24 0.61 0.93
CA MET A 68 -5.74 -0.32 -0.08
C MET A 68 -4.54 -1.14 0.42
N GLU A 69 -3.66 -0.52 1.20
CA GLU A 69 -2.54 -1.21 1.86
C GLU A 69 -3.05 -2.27 2.86
N TRP A 70 -3.97 -1.90 3.75
CA TRP A 70 -4.58 -2.84 4.71
C TRP A 70 -5.30 -3.99 4.03
N LEU A 71 -5.99 -3.73 2.92
CA LEU A 71 -6.64 -4.76 2.11
C LEU A 71 -5.60 -5.73 1.53
N GLY A 72 -4.47 -5.22 1.03
CA GLY A 72 -3.34 -6.03 0.57
C GLY A 72 -2.77 -6.92 1.67
N ILE A 73 -2.57 -6.37 2.88
CA ILE A 73 -2.10 -7.11 4.06
C ILE A 73 -3.09 -8.23 4.43
N ALA A 74 -4.39 -7.95 4.45
CA ALA A 74 -5.41 -8.95 4.77
C ALA A 74 -5.39 -10.13 3.78
N ILE A 75 -5.27 -9.84 2.47
CA ILE A 75 -5.15 -10.86 1.42
C ILE A 75 -3.87 -11.67 1.58
N ALA A 76 -2.73 -11.00 1.80
CA ALA A 76 -1.43 -11.64 1.95
C ALA A 76 -1.41 -12.57 3.16
N HIS A 77 -1.91 -12.10 4.32
CA HIS A 77 -2.03 -12.87 5.54
C HIS A 77 -2.92 -14.09 5.39
N PHE A 78 -4.09 -13.94 4.77
CA PHE A 78 -4.98 -15.06 4.48
C PHE A 78 -4.33 -16.11 3.57
N ARG A 79 -3.68 -15.66 2.49
CA ARG A 79 -2.99 -16.55 1.55
C ARG A 79 -1.80 -17.27 2.20
N PHE A 80 -1.00 -16.55 2.98
CA PHE A 80 0.14 -17.12 3.70
C PHE A 80 -0.30 -18.25 4.62
N ARG A 81 -1.25 -18.01 5.50
CA ARG A 81 -1.74 -19.03 6.44
C ARG A 81 -2.40 -20.22 5.74
N ARG A 82 -3.15 -19.96 4.68
CA ARG A 82 -3.74 -21.03 3.89
C ARG A 82 -2.67 -21.87 3.17
N GLY A 83 -1.62 -21.23 2.66
CA GLY A 83 -0.47 -21.91 2.06
C GLY A 83 0.31 -22.74 3.08
N PHE A 84 0.50 -22.20 4.29
CA PHE A 84 1.19 -22.85 5.40
C PHE A 84 0.48 -24.16 5.80
N LEU A 85 -0.83 -24.09 6.04
CA LEU A 85 -1.64 -25.27 6.34
C LEU A 85 -1.66 -26.29 5.20
N ARG A 86 -1.68 -25.82 3.93
CA ARG A 86 -1.73 -26.69 2.76
C ARG A 86 -0.42 -27.45 2.51
N GLN A 87 0.69 -26.91 2.99
CA GLN A 87 2.01 -27.57 2.94
C GLN A 87 2.22 -28.55 4.10
N GLY A 88 1.18 -28.80 4.92
CA GLY A 88 1.21 -29.78 6.00
C GLY A 88 1.72 -29.25 7.34
N HIS A 89 1.98 -27.94 7.43
CA HIS A 89 2.35 -27.30 8.68
C HIS A 89 1.14 -27.02 9.58
N THR A 90 1.36 -26.96 10.87
CA THR A 90 0.36 -26.55 11.85
C THR A 90 0.56 -25.09 12.26
N LEU A 91 -0.51 -24.37 12.64
CA LEU A 91 -0.38 -22.97 13.05
C LEU A 91 0.43 -22.78 14.33
N ASP A 92 0.54 -23.84 15.14
CA ASP A 92 1.30 -23.84 16.39
C ASP A 92 2.83 -23.80 16.16
N GLU A 93 3.28 -24.07 14.94
CA GLU A 93 4.69 -23.95 14.54
C GLU A 93 5.12 -22.49 14.30
N LEU A 94 4.15 -21.56 14.23
CA LEU A 94 4.44 -20.14 14.08
C LEU A 94 4.73 -19.53 15.45
N ASP A 95 5.79 -18.74 15.56
CA ASP A 95 6.16 -18.00 16.78
C ASP A 95 5.00 -17.13 17.29
N TYR A 96 4.19 -16.63 16.38
CA TYR A 96 2.97 -15.90 16.68
C TYR A 96 1.85 -16.27 15.71
N HIS A 97 0.70 -16.65 16.26
CA HIS A 97 -0.52 -16.85 15.47
C HIS A 97 -1.71 -16.16 16.13
N ALA A 98 -2.46 -15.37 15.36
CA ALA A 98 -3.73 -14.82 15.85
C ALA A 98 -4.79 -15.91 15.85
N GLY A 99 -5.49 -16.08 16.99
CA GLY A 99 -6.42 -17.19 17.23
C GLY A 99 -7.72 -17.17 16.38
N LEU A 100 -8.02 -16.07 15.69
CA LEU A 100 -9.26 -15.89 14.92
C LEU A 100 -9.13 -16.23 13.42
N PHE A 101 -8.19 -17.07 13.06
CA PHE A 101 -8.10 -17.53 11.67
C PHE A 101 -9.18 -18.59 11.39
N PRO A 102 -9.90 -18.55 10.24
CA PRO A 102 -9.76 -17.62 9.09
C PRO A 102 -10.60 -16.33 9.20
N PHE A 103 -11.37 -16.14 10.26
CA PHE A 103 -12.33 -15.04 10.38
C PHE A 103 -11.67 -13.65 10.45
N GLY A 104 -10.55 -13.51 11.16
CA GLY A 104 -9.85 -12.23 11.33
C GLY A 104 -9.47 -11.56 10.00
N PRO A 105 -8.73 -12.22 9.12
CA PRO A 105 -8.37 -11.65 7.81
C PRO A 105 -9.58 -11.38 6.90
N ILE A 106 -10.61 -12.25 6.95
CA ILE A 106 -11.84 -12.06 6.17
C ILE A 106 -12.60 -10.83 6.67
N PHE A 107 -12.73 -10.68 7.99
CA PHE A 107 -13.39 -9.52 8.61
C PHE A 107 -12.64 -8.22 8.24
N ALA A 108 -11.31 -8.21 8.36
CA ALA A 108 -10.50 -7.06 7.98
C ALA A 108 -10.68 -6.70 6.49
N PHE A 109 -10.68 -7.70 5.61
CA PHE A 109 -10.92 -7.50 4.18
C PHE A 109 -12.29 -6.87 3.91
N VAL A 110 -13.37 -7.45 4.47
CA VAL A 110 -14.74 -6.95 4.29
C VAL A 110 -14.88 -5.54 4.84
N LEU A 111 -14.32 -5.26 6.03
CA LEU A 111 -14.35 -3.95 6.63
C LEU A 111 -13.63 -2.91 5.75
N CYS A 112 -12.46 -3.22 5.23
CA CYS A 112 -11.74 -2.34 4.31
C CYS A 112 -12.56 -2.05 3.04
N VAL A 113 -13.20 -3.07 2.46
CA VAL A 113 -14.07 -2.88 1.27
C VAL A 113 -15.24 -1.97 1.58
N ILE A 114 -15.90 -2.16 2.73
CA ILE A 114 -17.03 -1.31 3.16
C ILE A 114 -16.57 0.13 3.35
N VAL A 115 -15.43 0.35 4.02
CA VAL A 115 -14.89 1.69 4.25
C VAL A 115 -14.48 2.35 2.92
N ILE A 116 -13.81 1.62 2.01
CA ILE A 116 -13.47 2.14 0.68
C ILE A 116 -14.73 2.53 -0.09
N ALA A 117 -15.76 1.69 -0.11
CA ALA A 117 -17.00 1.98 -0.81
C ALA A 117 -17.78 3.14 -0.16
N GLY A 118 -17.74 3.23 1.17
CA GLY A 118 -18.44 4.25 1.96
C GLY A 118 -17.71 5.59 2.12
N GLN A 119 -16.50 5.75 1.54
CA GLN A 119 -15.66 6.94 1.77
C GLN A 119 -16.34 8.25 1.38
N ASN A 120 -17.15 8.26 0.33
CA ASN A 120 -17.84 9.47 -0.14
C ASN A 120 -19.19 9.12 -0.77
N VAL A 121 -20.10 8.61 0.06
CA VAL A 121 -21.46 8.23 -0.37
C VAL A 121 -22.24 9.43 -0.90
N ASP A 122 -22.05 10.61 -0.31
CA ASP A 122 -22.72 11.85 -0.73
C ASP A 122 -22.41 12.23 -2.18
N ALA A 123 -21.16 12.02 -2.62
CA ALA A 123 -20.78 12.29 -4.00
C ALA A 123 -21.46 11.33 -4.98
N PHE A 124 -21.67 10.07 -4.59
CA PHE A 124 -22.45 9.12 -5.39
C PHE A 124 -23.93 9.49 -5.46
N ILE A 125 -24.54 9.87 -4.34
CA ILE A 125 -25.96 10.26 -4.28
C ILE A 125 -26.20 11.52 -5.14
N LYS A 126 -25.27 12.49 -5.10
CA LYS A 126 -25.36 13.74 -5.84
C LYS A 126 -24.84 13.65 -7.28
N LEU A 127 -24.30 12.49 -7.69
CA LEU A 127 -23.63 12.27 -8.98
C LEU A 127 -22.53 13.32 -9.28
N ASP A 128 -21.79 13.71 -8.24
CA ASP A 128 -20.68 14.65 -8.36
C ASP A 128 -19.41 13.92 -8.81
N TRP A 129 -19.28 13.83 -10.12
CA TRP A 129 -18.15 13.13 -10.76
C TRP A 129 -16.79 13.68 -10.37
N SER A 130 -16.68 14.99 -10.15
CA SER A 130 -15.42 15.62 -9.73
C SER A 130 -14.98 15.11 -8.37
N ASN A 131 -15.87 15.12 -7.39
CA ASN A 131 -15.57 14.62 -6.05
C ASN A 131 -15.38 13.10 -6.02
N ILE A 132 -16.10 12.34 -6.84
CA ILE A 132 -15.88 10.88 -6.98
C ILE A 132 -14.47 10.62 -7.52
N LEU A 133 -14.09 11.27 -8.64
CA LEU A 133 -12.75 11.08 -9.23
C LEU A 133 -11.63 11.45 -8.27
N ILE A 134 -11.76 12.57 -7.55
CA ILE A 134 -10.76 13.01 -6.59
C ILE A 134 -10.63 12.02 -5.42
N THR A 135 -11.76 11.63 -4.84
CA THR A 135 -11.76 10.71 -3.69
C THR A 135 -11.21 9.34 -4.06
N TYR A 136 -11.61 8.79 -5.19
CA TYR A 136 -11.24 7.44 -5.62
C TYR A 136 -10.02 7.36 -6.54
N MET A 137 -9.31 8.46 -6.78
CA MET A 137 -8.17 8.55 -7.70
C MET A 137 -7.05 7.54 -7.37
N SER A 138 -6.85 7.22 -6.11
CA SER A 138 -5.84 6.22 -5.68
C SER A 138 -6.17 4.81 -6.16
N VAL A 139 -7.45 4.46 -6.35
CA VAL A 139 -7.86 3.13 -6.81
C VAL A 139 -7.41 2.85 -8.25
N PRO A 140 -7.77 3.66 -9.26
CA PRO A 140 -7.30 3.45 -10.61
C PRO A 140 -5.77 3.57 -10.74
N LEU A 141 -5.12 4.44 -9.96
CA LEU A 141 -3.66 4.51 -9.92
C LEU A 141 -3.05 3.21 -9.40
N PHE A 142 -3.58 2.66 -8.31
CA PHE A 142 -3.13 1.37 -7.78
C PHE A 142 -3.31 0.25 -8.80
N ILE A 143 -4.49 0.17 -9.43
CA ILE A 143 -4.79 -0.82 -10.47
C ILE A 143 -3.83 -0.67 -11.65
N PHE A 144 -3.59 0.56 -12.10
CA PHE A 144 -2.65 0.83 -13.20
C PHE A 144 -1.23 0.35 -12.86
N PHE A 145 -0.68 0.73 -11.70
CA PHE A 145 0.67 0.30 -11.30
C PHE A 145 0.76 -1.20 -11.04
N TYR A 146 -0.30 -1.81 -10.51
CA TYR A 146 -0.37 -3.26 -10.33
C TYR A 146 -0.27 -3.99 -11.67
N PHE A 147 -1.08 -3.60 -12.66
CA PHE A 147 -1.04 -4.21 -13.98
C PHE A 147 0.24 -3.88 -14.73
N TYR A 148 0.73 -2.65 -14.64
CA TYR A 148 2.01 -2.25 -15.22
C TYR A 148 3.15 -3.12 -14.70
N TYR A 149 3.26 -3.29 -13.39
CA TYR A 149 4.28 -4.14 -12.78
C TYR A 149 4.12 -5.59 -13.20
N LYS A 150 2.90 -6.11 -13.17
CA LYS A 150 2.57 -7.49 -13.53
C LYS A 150 2.94 -7.81 -14.98
N LEU A 151 2.63 -6.91 -15.91
CA LEU A 151 2.97 -7.07 -17.33
C LEU A 151 4.48 -6.93 -17.56
N ARG A 152 5.10 -5.94 -16.94
CA ARG A 152 6.53 -5.67 -17.11
C ARG A 152 7.43 -6.79 -16.59
N HIS A 153 7.05 -7.40 -15.46
CA HIS A 153 7.84 -8.44 -14.79
C HIS A 153 7.29 -9.85 -14.98
N HIS A 154 6.24 -10.02 -15.80
CA HIS A 154 5.59 -11.33 -16.06
C HIS A 154 5.30 -12.11 -14.77
N THR A 155 4.89 -11.39 -13.70
CA THR A 155 4.65 -12.01 -12.40
C THR A 155 3.36 -12.82 -12.40
N HIS A 156 3.43 -14.03 -11.82
CA HIS A 156 2.27 -14.91 -11.65
C HIS A 156 1.97 -15.09 -10.17
N LEU A 157 0.72 -15.38 -9.87
CA LEU A 157 0.32 -15.78 -8.52
C LEU A 157 0.98 -17.10 -8.16
N VAL A 158 1.82 -17.09 -7.14
CA VAL A 158 2.49 -18.30 -6.65
C VAL A 158 1.42 -19.27 -6.11
N PRO A 159 1.37 -20.54 -6.60
CA PRO A 159 0.48 -21.56 -6.04
C PRO A 159 0.77 -21.77 -4.55
N LEU A 160 -0.29 -22.07 -3.77
CA LEU A 160 -0.18 -22.24 -2.32
C LEU A 160 0.81 -23.34 -1.92
N ASP A 161 0.92 -24.38 -2.73
CA ASP A 161 1.79 -25.52 -2.49
C ASP A 161 3.29 -25.22 -2.76
N ARG A 162 3.59 -24.11 -3.44
CA ARG A 162 4.96 -23.69 -3.82
C ARG A 162 5.37 -22.37 -3.18
N MET A 163 4.62 -21.90 -2.19
CA MET A 163 5.01 -20.68 -1.47
C MET A 163 6.24 -20.96 -0.61
N LYS A 164 7.22 -20.04 -0.68
CA LYS A 164 8.38 -20.10 0.24
C LYS A 164 7.90 -19.58 1.61
N LEU A 165 7.98 -20.45 2.61
CA LEU A 165 7.51 -20.21 3.98
C LEU A 165 8.65 -19.76 4.93
N LYS A 166 9.82 -19.42 4.36
CA LYS A 166 10.97 -18.88 5.13
C LYS A 166 11.04 -17.39 5.03
#